data_4e40c6b2825c04a7a6aa3b034a431705
#
_entry.id   4e40c6b2825c04a7a6aa3b034a431705
#
_cell.length_a   1.000
_cell.length_b   1.000
_cell.length_c   1.000
_cell.angle_alpha   90.00
_cell.angle_beta   90.00
_cell.angle_gamma   90.00
#
_symmetry.space_group_name_H-M   'P 1'
#
loop_
_entity.id
_entity.type
_entity.pdbx_description
1 polymer ?
#
loop_
_entity_poly.entity_id
_entity_poly.type
_entity_poly.pdbx_seq_one_letter_code
_entity_poly.pdbx_strand_id
1 'polypeptide(L)'
;MKNYSTSKVFVAACAGMAFFGVTMLSLAPILGPLNESVQGANALPSTMSIGIIIGTILFGPVVDKFGYKWLLIIASLSALAGIQGLACFQEIEWLHTSIAMLGLGGGILNGLTNALVSDIYDDDKRGGRLGILGACYCLGALLWTLLNYFIPDYRLPLNTMSIIMLLCILFFFFISFVQAM
;
A
#
# COMPACT_ATOMS: atom_id res chain seq x y z
N MET A 1 -20.82 -17.78 -15.66
CA MET A 1 -20.44 -18.24 -14.29
C MET A 1 -19.23 -17.42 -13.84
N LYS A 2 -19.30 -16.79 -12.65
CA LYS A 2 -18.17 -16.01 -12.13
C LYS A 2 -17.01 -16.98 -11.80
N ASN A 3 -15.91 -16.91 -12.54
CA ASN A 3 -14.72 -17.78 -12.34
C ASN A 3 -13.83 -17.33 -11.16
N TYR A 4 -14.36 -16.53 -10.21
CA TYR A 4 -13.63 -16.02 -9.07
C TYR A 4 -14.46 -16.11 -7.79
N SER A 5 -13.78 -16.21 -6.65
CA SER A 5 -14.41 -16.16 -5.33
C SER A 5 -14.46 -14.72 -4.82
N THR A 6 -15.65 -14.11 -4.77
CA THR A 6 -15.86 -12.75 -4.28
C THR A 6 -15.22 -12.51 -2.90
N SER A 7 -15.32 -13.51 -1.99
CA SER A 7 -14.74 -13.40 -0.66
C SER A 7 -13.20 -13.32 -0.69
N LYS A 8 -12.54 -14.14 -1.53
CA LYS A 8 -11.07 -14.10 -1.64
C LYS A 8 -10.59 -12.79 -2.25
N VAL A 9 -11.29 -12.28 -3.27
CA VAL A 9 -10.99 -10.99 -3.91
C VAL A 9 -11.18 -9.85 -2.93
N PHE A 10 -12.22 -9.88 -2.11
CA PHE A 10 -12.46 -8.89 -1.06
C PHE A 10 -11.36 -8.91 0.02
N VAL A 11 -10.90 -10.09 0.45
CA VAL A 11 -9.78 -10.20 1.39
C VAL A 11 -8.50 -9.62 0.79
N ALA A 12 -8.23 -9.85 -0.50
CA ALA A 12 -7.09 -9.24 -1.18
C ALA A 12 -7.21 -7.71 -1.25
N ALA A 13 -8.41 -7.17 -1.51
CA ALA A 13 -8.65 -5.73 -1.46
C ALA A 13 -8.41 -5.15 -0.05
N CYS A 14 -8.88 -5.84 1.00
CA CYS A 14 -8.64 -5.46 2.40
C CYS A 14 -7.14 -5.44 2.74
N ALA A 15 -6.38 -6.42 2.30
CA ALA A 15 -4.93 -6.46 2.50
C ALA A 15 -4.24 -5.30 1.76
N GLY A 16 -4.61 -5.04 0.50
CA GLY A 16 -4.10 -3.89 -0.26
C GLY A 16 -4.41 -2.55 0.41
N MET A 17 -5.61 -2.41 0.97
CA MET A 17 -6.01 -1.20 1.69
C MET A 17 -5.26 -1.04 3.03
N ALA A 18 -4.98 -2.14 3.72
CA ALA A 18 -4.13 -2.11 4.92
C ALA A 18 -2.69 -1.68 4.58
N PHE A 19 -2.14 -2.12 3.43
CA PHE A 19 -0.84 -1.64 2.95
C PHE A 19 -0.85 -0.14 2.64
N PHE A 20 -1.94 0.38 2.08
CA PHE A 20 -2.08 1.83 1.92
C PHE A 20 -2.08 2.55 3.28
N GLY A 21 -2.73 1.98 4.31
CA GLY A 21 -2.68 2.51 5.68
C GLY A 21 -1.26 2.56 6.24
N VAL A 22 -0.46 1.50 6.03
CA VAL A 22 0.97 1.48 6.38
C VAL A 22 1.73 2.55 5.59
N THR A 23 1.50 2.67 4.28
CA THR A 23 2.14 3.69 3.43
C THR A 23 1.91 5.09 3.98
N MET A 24 0.66 5.44 4.29
CA MET A 24 0.30 6.78 4.76
C MET A 24 0.99 7.19 6.05
N LEU A 25 1.21 6.24 6.96
CA LEU A 25 1.85 6.49 8.25
C LEU A 25 3.31 6.04 8.31
N SER A 26 3.89 5.56 7.20
CA SER A 26 5.24 5.00 7.17
C SER A 26 6.32 5.95 7.69
N LEU A 27 6.25 7.22 7.32
CA LEU A 27 7.24 8.22 7.71
C LEU A 27 7.04 8.79 9.12
N ALA A 28 5.82 8.81 9.64
CA ALA A 28 5.51 9.51 10.88
C ALA A 28 6.42 9.11 12.07
N PRO A 29 6.61 7.81 12.38
CA PRO A 29 7.46 7.41 13.51
C PRO A 29 8.96 7.48 13.21
N ILE A 30 9.37 7.48 11.94
CA ILE A 30 10.79 7.39 11.56
C ILE A 30 11.40 8.72 11.12
N LEU A 31 10.58 9.73 10.86
CA LEU A 31 11.03 11.03 10.34
C LEU A 31 11.95 11.76 11.32
N GLY A 32 11.68 11.69 12.62
CA GLY A 32 12.53 12.28 13.66
C GLY A 32 13.94 11.72 13.62
N PRO A 33 14.15 10.42 13.87
CA PRO A 33 15.45 9.76 13.77
C PRO A 33 16.14 9.95 12.41
N LEU A 34 15.36 9.99 11.32
CA LEU A 34 15.89 10.19 9.99
C LEU A 34 16.45 11.61 9.80
N ASN A 35 15.76 12.62 10.32
CA ASN A 35 16.23 14.01 10.26
C ASN A 35 17.51 14.27 11.05
N GLU A 36 17.75 13.50 12.12
CA GLU A 36 18.99 13.57 12.88
C GLU A 36 20.19 12.99 12.11
N SER A 37 19.94 12.02 11.25
CA SER A 37 20.98 11.28 10.53
C SER A 37 21.16 11.69 9.07
N VAL A 38 20.11 12.22 8.43
CA VAL A 38 20.11 12.54 6.99
C VAL A 38 19.64 13.97 6.76
N GLN A 39 20.54 14.80 6.21
CA GLN A 39 20.20 16.17 5.86
C GLN A 39 19.18 16.18 4.70
N GLY A 40 18.11 16.97 4.86
CA GLY A 40 17.07 17.10 3.84
C GLY A 40 15.91 16.11 3.97
N ALA A 41 15.90 15.21 4.96
CA ALA A 41 14.82 14.23 5.17
C ALA A 41 13.44 14.88 5.39
N ASN A 42 13.38 16.13 5.81
CA ASN A 42 12.14 16.92 5.94
C ASN A 42 11.34 17.04 4.63
N ALA A 43 11.96 16.85 3.47
CA ALA A 43 11.29 16.90 2.16
C ALA A 43 10.63 15.57 1.76
N LEU A 44 10.93 14.47 2.45
CA LEU A 44 10.40 13.13 2.13
C LEU A 44 8.87 13.04 2.15
N PRO A 45 8.14 13.67 3.12
CA PRO A 45 6.67 13.65 3.11
C PRO A 45 6.07 14.29 1.85
N SER A 46 6.70 15.34 1.33
CA SER A 46 6.26 15.98 0.07
C SER A 46 6.45 15.05 -1.12
N THR A 47 7.58 14.37 -1.20
CA THR A 47 7.85 13.36 -2.24
C THR A 47 6.84 12.22 -2.19
N MET A 48 6.51 11.73 -0.98
CA MET A 48 5.47 10.70 -0.80
C MET A 48 4.11 11.17 -1.30
N SER A 49 3.71 12.40 -0.95
CA SER A 49 2.43 12.97 -1.36
C SER A 49 2.32 13.08 -2.89
N ILE A 50 3.39 13.52 -3.56
CA ILE A 50 3.46 13.57 -5.02
C ILE A 50 3.32 12.17 -5.60
N GLY A 51 4.02 11.18 -5.06
CA GLY A 51 3.90 9.77 -5.47
C GLY A 51 2.45 9.26 -5.35
N ILE A 52 1.77 9.54 -4.23
CA ILE A 52 0.37 9.15 -4.01
C ILE A 52 -0.56 9.79 -5.05
N ILE A 53 -0.41 11.08 -5.33
CA ILE A 53 -1.21 11.79 -6.33
C ILE A 53 -1.03 11.14 -7.71
N ILE A 54 0.22 10.94 -8.13
CA ILE A 54 0.55 10.30 -9.41
C ILE A 54 -0.05 8.89 -9.46
N GLY A 55 0.13 8.07 -8.42
CA GLY A 55 -0.42 6.72 -8.34
C GLY A 55 -1.94 6.70 -8.45
N THR A 56 -2.62 7.62 -7.77
CA THR A 56 -4.07 7.74 -7.81
C THR A 56 -4.60 8.16 -9.20
N ILE A 57 -3.87 9.01 -9.91
CA ILE A 57 -4.24 9.41 -11.29
C ILE A 57 -4.00 8.27 -12.27
N LEU A 58 -2.87 7.57 -12.13
CA LEU A 58 -2.47 6.51 -13.07
C LEU A 58 -3.29 5.23 -12.90
N PHE A 59 -3.89 4.99 -11.72
CA PHE A 59 -4.58 3.72 -11.46
C PHE A 59 -5.69 3.43 -12.48
N GLY A 60 -6.55 4.40 -12.83
CA GLY A 60 -7.68 4.20 -13.73
C GLY A 60 -7.26 3.68 -15.12
N PRO A 61 -6.49 4.43 -15.91
CA PRO A 61 -6.02 3.97 -17.22
C PRO A 61 -5.21 2.67 -17.20
N VAL A 62 -4.52 2.39 -16.10
CA VAL A 62 -3.68 1.18 -15.98
C VAL A 62 -4.53 -0.04 -15.62
N VAL A 63 -5.56 0.11 -14.75
CA VAL A 63 -6.45 -1.00 -14.42
C VAL A 63 -7.26 -1.47 -15.62
N ASP A 64 -7.70 -0.55 -16.46
CA ASP A 64 -8.44 -0.89 -17.70
C ASP A 64 -7.60 -1.72 -18.67
N LYS A 65 -6.28 -1.51 -18.69
CA LYS A 65 -5.36 -2.22 -19.59
C LYS A 65 -4.86 -3.54 -19.03
N PHE A 66 -4.51 -3.60 -17.74
CA PHE A 66 -3.83 -4.75 -17.13
C PHE A 66 -4.72 -5.55 -16.16
N GLY A 67 -5.88 -5.02 -15.80
CA GLY A 67 -6.81 -5.61 -14.85
C GLY A 67 -6.37 -5.50 -13.39
N TYR A 68 -7.32 -5.77 -12.49
CA TYR A 68 -7.16 -5.60 -11.04
C TYR A 68 -6.04 -6.44 -10.43
N LYS A 69 -5.88 -7.69 -10.87
CA LYS A 69 -4.90 -8.62 -10.29
C LYS A 69 -3.47 -8.13 -10.44
N TRP A 70 -3.07 -7.88 -11.68
CA TRP A 70 -1.69 -7.48 -11.96
C TRP A 70 -1.35 -6.13 -11.37
N LEU A 71 -2.32 -5.21 -11.39
CA LEU A 71 -2.11 -3.89 -10.82
C LEU A 71 -2.00 -3.95 -9.29
N LEU A 72 -2.77 -4.80 -8.61
CA LEU A 72 -2.64 -5.04 -7.17
C LEU A 72 -1.25 -5.56 -6.81
N ILE A 73 -0.74 -6.53 -7.58
CA ILE A 73 0.59 -7.10 -7.38
C ILE A 73 1.68 -6.05 -7.61
N ILE A 74 1.64 -5.34 -8.73
CA ILE A 74 2.65 -4.33 -9.09
C ILE A 74 2.65 -3.18 -8.08
N ALA A 75 1.49 -2.67 -7.69
CA ALA A 75 1.39 -1.61 -6.70
C ALA A 75 1.90 -2.05 -5.32
N SER A 76 1.59 -3.28 -4.91
CA SER A 76 2.11 -3.84 -3.66
C SER A 76 3.63 -4.06 -3.71
N LEU A 77 4.18 -4.48 -4.85
CA LEU A 77 5.63 -4.60 -5.06
C LEU A 77 6.32 -3.24 -5.03
N SER A 78 5.71 -2.20 -5.62
CA SER A 78 6.23 -0.83 -5.55
C SER A 78 6.27 -0.33 -4.11
N ALA A 79 5.20 -0.53 -3.34
CA ALA A 79 5.14 -0.17 -1.93
C ALA A 79 6.16 -0.96 -1.08
N LEU A 80 6.30 -2.26 -1.34
CA LEU A 80 7.30 -3.13 -0.70
C LEU A 80 8.73 -2.64 -0.96
N ALA A 81 9.06 -2.33 -2.22
CA ALA A 81 10.37 -1.81 -2.59
C ALA A 81 10.66 -0.47 -1.89
N GLY A 82 9.65 0.40 -1.77
CA GLY A 82 9.76 1.66 -1.05
C GLY A 82 10.01 1.48 0.45
N ILE A 83 9.27 0.59 1.12
CA ILE A 83 9.48 0.28 2.54
C ILE A 83 10.87 -0.35 2.76
N GLN A 84 11.27 -1.28 1.91
CA GLN A 84 12.58 -1.91 2.02
C GLN A 84 13.72 -0.93 1.74
N GLY A 85 13.53 -0.01 0.81
CA GLY A 85 14.49 1.06 0.55
C GLY A 85 14.70 1.98 1.76
N LEU A 86 13.65 2.30 2.52
CA LEU A 86 13.75 3.05 3.78
C LEU A 86 14.55 2.29 4.86
N ALA A 87 14.52 0.96 4.84
CA ALA A 87 15.30 0.15 5.77
C ALA A 87 16.78 0.06 5.39
N CYS A 88 17.09 0.08 4.09
CA CYS A 88 18.42 -0.21 3.56
C CYS A 88 19.26 1.04 3.27
N PHE A 89 18.64 2.13 2.80
CA PHE A 89 19.37 3.31 2.34
C PHE A 89 19.42 4.41 3.40
N GLN A 90 20.51 5.18 3.37
CA GLN A 90 20.72 6.38 4.21
C GLN A 90 21.06 7.61 3.37
N GLU A 91 21.29 7.45 2.08
CA GLU A 91 21.54 8.55 1.16
C GLU A 91 20.22 9.19 0.75
N ILE A 92 20.13 10.50 0.80
CA ILE A 92 18.90 11.26 0.58
C ILE A 92 18.26 10.98 -0.79
N GLU A 93 19.05 10.78 -1.83
CA GLU A 93 18.59 10.51 -3.19
C GLU A 93 17.87 9.17 -3.29
N TRP A 94 18.42 8.12 -2.66
CA TRP A 94 17.80 6.81 -2.61
C TRP A 94 16.55 6.78 -1.71
N LEU A 95 16.56 7.59 -0.65
CA LEU A 95 15.38 7.76 0.21
C LEU A 95 14.24 8.44 -0.55
N HIS A 96 14.50 9.49 -1.34
CA HIS A 96 13.50 10.10 -2.20
C HIS A 96 12.92 9.10 -3.22
N THR A 97 13.77 8.30 -3.85
CA THR A 97 13.34 7.27 -4.79
C THR A 97 12.46 6.22 -4.10
N SER A 98 12.88 5.73 -2.93
CA SER A 98 12.13 4.76 -2.12
C SER A 98 10.75 5.29 -1.71
N ILE A 99 10.71 6.53 -1.23
CA ILE A 99 9.47 7.20 -0.82
C ILE A 99 8.55 7.49 -2.01
N ALA A 100 9.11 7.86 -3.16
CA ALA A 100 8.31 8.04 -4.38
C ALA A 100 7.65 6.72 -4.81
N MET A 101 8.38 5.61 -4.79
CA MET A 101 7.86 4.27 -5.08
C MET A 101 6.79 3.84 -4.07
N LEU A 102 7.01 4.12 -2.78
CA LEU A 102 6.07 3.84 -1.71
C LEU A 102 4.77 4.62 -1.91
N GLY A 103 4.88 5.93 -2.17
CA GLY A 103 3.73 6.79 -2.44
C GLY A 103 2.95 6.37 -3.68
N LEU A 104 3.65 6.08 -4.78
CA LEU A 104 3.03 5.62 -6.04
C LEU A 104 2.28 4.31 -5.83
N GLY A 105 2.89 3.32 -5.20
CA GLY A 105 2.24 2.05 -4.86
C GLY A 105 1.01 2.26 -3.97
N GLY A 106 1.13 3.08 -2.92
CA GLY A 106 0.03 3.41 -2.03
C GLY A 106 -1.14 4.11 -2.73
N GLY A 107 -0.86 5.09 -3.60
CA GLY A 107 -1.88 5.79 -4.37
C GLY A 107 -2.65 4.87 -5.31
N ILE A 108 -1.95 3.96 -6.01
CA ILE A 108 -2.58 2.94 -6.85
C ILE A 108 -3.43 1.98 -5.98
N LEU A 109 -2.91 1.50 -4.85
CA LEU A 109 -3.62 0.59 -3.95
C LEU A 109 -4.93 1.21 -3.45
N ASN A 110 -4.92 2.49 -3.08
CA ASN A 110 -6.12 3.21 -2.65
C ASN A 110 -7.19 3.22 -3.74
N GLY A 111 -6.88 3.70 -4.94
CA GLY A 111 -7.83 3.78 -6.04
C GLY A 111 -8.35 2.39 -6.45
N LEU A 112 -7.44 1.45 -6.64
CA LEU A 112 -7.71 0.10 -7.09
C LEU A 112 -8.61 -0.70 -6.13
N THR A 113 -8.35 -0.66 -4.82
CA THR A 113 -9.12 -1.45 -3.85
C THR A 113 -10.55 -0.92 -3.70
N ASN A 114 -10.73 0.41 -3.74
CA ASN A 114 -12.05 1.02 -3.73
C ASN A 114 -12.85 0.68 -5.01
N ALA A 115 -12.24 0.78 -6.19
CA ALA A 115 -12.87 0.41 -7.45
C ALA A 115 -13.21 -1.08 -7.48
N LEU A 116 -12.28 -1.94 -7.10
CA LEU A 116 -12.49 -3.39 -7.06
C LEU A 116 -13.68 -3.79 -6.16
N VAL A 117 -13.79 -3.21 -4.98
CA VAL A 117 -14.92 -3.48 -4.07
C VAL A 117 -16.22 -2.95 -4.66
N SER A 118 -16.19 -1.82 -5.34
CA SER A 118 -17.37 -1.25 -6.01
C SER A 118 -17.88 -2.13 -7.16
N ASP A 119 -16.97 -2.83 -7.86
CA ASP A 119 -17.30 -3.69 -9.00
C ASP A 119 -17.78 -5.09 -8.61
N ILE A 120 -17.32 -5.61 -7.47
CA ILE A 120 -17.69 -6.98 -7.05
C ILE A 120 -18.96 -7.05 -6.20
N TYR A 121 -19.46 -5.91 -5.69
CA TYR A 121 -20.65 -5.84 -4.85
C TYR A 121 -21.73 -4.93 -5.45
N ASP A 122 -22.98 -5.39 -5.35
CA ASP A 122 -24.15 -4.62 -5.72
C ASP A 122 -24.38 -3.43 -4.78
N ASP A 123 -25.16 -2.43 -5.21
CA ASP A 123 -25.36 -1.16 -4.52
C ASP A 123 -25.85 -1.30 -3.07
N ASP A 124 -26.70 -2.29 -2.78
CA ASP A 124 -27.23 -2.58 -1.45
C ASP A 124 -26.14 -3.01 -0.44
N LYS A 125 -25.07 -3.65 -0.90
CA LYS A 125 -23.97 -4.17 -0.06
C LYS A 125 -22.70 -3.34 -0.14
N ARG A 126 -22.54 -2.54 -1.19
CA ARG A 126 -21.33 -1.77 -1.51
C ARG A 126 -20.93 -0.86 -0.34
N GLY A 127 -21.87 -0.08 0.22
CA GLY A 127 -21.57 0.85 1.30
C GLY A 127 -20.97 0.19 2.54
N GLY A 128 -21.56 -0.93 2.99
CA GLY A 128 -21.04 -1.68 4.12
C GLY A 128 -19.67 -2.29 3.86
N ARG A 129 -19.40 -2.76 2.62
CA ARG A 129 -18.10 -3.33 2.23
C ARG A 129 -17.01 -2.29 2.11
N LEU A 130 -17.31 -1.09 1.59
CA LEU A 130 -16.39 0.04 1.60
C LEU A 130 -16.08 0.51 3.03
N GLY A 131 -17.05 0.45 3.93
CA GLY A 131 -16.80 0.72 5.36
C GLY A 131 -15.81 -0.27 5.99
N ILE A 132 -15.93 -1.56 5.70
CA ILE A 132 -14.96 -2.59 6.15
C ILE A 132 -13.59 -2.33 5.52
N LEU A 133 -13.54 -1.94 4.24
CA LEU A 133 -12.29 -1.59 3.56
C LEU A 133 -11.59 -0.42 4.27
N GLY A 134 -12.33 0.63 4.64
CA GLY A 134 -11.81 1.73 5.44
C GLY A 134 -11.31 1.30 6.83
N ALA A 135 -11.98 0.36 7.48
CA ALA A 135 -11.50 -0.23 8.74
C ALA A 135 -10.17 -0.97 8.55
N CYS A 136 -9.97 -1.67 7.43
CA CYS A 136 -8.70 -2.33 7.10
C CYS A 136 -7.56 -1.31 6.92
N TYR A 137 -7.85 -0.15 6.30
CA TYR A 137 -6.90 0.97 6.26
C TYR A 137 -6.46 1.41 7.66
N CYS A 138 -7.41 1.66 8.55
CA CYS A 138 -7.14 2.07 9.93
C CYS A 138 -6.34 1.00 10.69
N LEU A 139 -6.66 -0.28 10.49
CA LEU A 139 -5.91 -1.39 11.11
C LEU A 139 -4.47 -1.44 10.62
N GLY A 140 -4.22 -1.27 9.33
CA GLY A 140 -2.86 -1.21 8.79
C GLY A 140 -2.06 -0.04 9.38
N ALA A 141 -2.64 1.14 9.43
CA ALA A 141 -2.06 2.34 10.02
C ALA A 141 -1.76 2.17 11.52
N LEU A 142 -2.70 1.59 12.27
CA LEU A 142 -2.56 1.33 13.71
C LEU A 142 -1.47 0.29 13.99
N LEU A 143 -1.46 -0.83 13.26
CA LEU A 143 -0.43 -1.86 13.42
C LEU A 143 0.97 -1.31 13.15
N TRP A 144 1.12 -0.48 12.11
CA TRP A 144 2.38 0.19 11.82
C TRP A 144 2.84 1.07 12.98
N THR A 145 1.93 1.91 13.50
CA THR A 145 2.24 2.82 14.61
C THR A 145 2.61 2.05 15.87
N LEU A 146 1.86 1.00 16.22
CA LEU A 146 2.15 0.16 17.39
C LEU A 146 3.49 -0.56 17.27
N LEU A 147 3.82 -1.12 16.10
CA LEU A 147 5.12 -1.78 15.89
C LEU A 147 6.28 -0.81 16.16
N ASN A 148 6.18 0.42 15.65
CA ASN A 148 7.23 1.43 15.87
C ASN A 148 7.24 1.98 17.31
N TYR A 149 6.11 1.95 18.02
CA TYR A 149 6.06 2.36 19.42
C TYR A 149 6.79 1.36 20.35
N PHE A 150 6.60 0.05 20.10
CA PHE A 150 7.21 -0.99 20.92
C PHE A 150 8.65 -1.36 20.53
N ILE A 151 9.03 -1.06 19.29
CA ILE A 151 10.36 -1.40 18.74
C ILE A 151 11.10 -0.11 18.41
N PRO A 152 12.09 0.32 19.24
CA PRO A 152 12.79 1.59 19.05
C PRO A 152 13.64 1.67 17.77
N ASP A 153 14.17 0.53 17.30
CA ASP A 153 14.90 0.47 16.05
C ASP A 153 13.92 0.39 14.88
N TYR A 154 13.73 1.50 14.18
CA TYR A 154 12.77 1.63 13.06
C TYR A 154 13.04 0.66 11.89
N ARG A 155 14.25 0.10 11.78
CA ARG A 155 14.59 -0.88 10.73
C ARG A 155 13.91 -2.23 10.94
N LEU A 156 13.72 -2.64 12.19
CA LEU A 156 13.04 -3.91 12.49
C LEU A 156 11.56 -3.89 12.07
N PRO A 157 10.75 -2.88 12.43
CA PRO A 157 9.39 -2.75 11.91
C PRO A 157 9.32 -2.70 10.39
N LEU A 158 10.23 -1.98 9.71
CA LEU A 158 10.28 -1.92 8.25
C LEU A 158 10.50 -3.30 7.62
N ASN A 159 11.48 -4.06 8.10
CA ASN A 159 11.77 -5.41 7.62
C ASN A 159 10.61 -6.37 7.93
N THR A 160 10.01 -6.31 9.12
CA THR A 160 8.86 -7.13 9.50
C THR A 160 7.69 -6.86 8.56
N MET A 161 7.39 -5.60 8.30
CA MET A 161 6.31 -5.21 7.39
C MET A 161 6.58 -5.65 5.96
N SER A 162 7.83 -5.57 5.50
CA SER A 162 8.25 -6.07 4.18
C SER A 162 7.99 -7.57 4.03
N ILE A 163 8.26 -8.37 5.06
CA ILE A 163 7.99 -9.81 5.04
C ILE A 163 6.48 -10.07 4.97
N ILE A 164 5.67 -9.37 5.77
CA ILE A 164 4.21 -9.49 5.74
C ILE A 164 3.66 -9.14 4.35
N MET A 165 4.12 -8.03 3.78
CA MET A 165 3.71 -7.61 2.44
C MET A 165 4.09 -8.65 1.38
N LEU A 166 5.29 -9.21 1.44
CA LEU A 166 5.75 -10.24 0.51
C LEU A 166 4.86 -11.49 0.59
N LEU A 167 4.52 -11.96 1.78
CA LEU A 167 3.61 -13.11 1.95
C LEU A 167 2.22 -12.83 1.37
N CYS A 168 1.68 -11.63 1.56
CA CYS A 168 0.41 -11.24 0.98
C CYS A 168 0.48 -11.13 -0.56
N ILE A 169 1.59 -10.62 -1.11
CA ILE A 169 1.80 -10.57 -2.57
C ILE A 169 1.80 -11.99 -3.15
N LEU A 170 2.48 -12.93 -2.50
CA LEU A 170 2.44 -14.34 -2.89
C LEU A 170 1.00 -14.89 -2.88
N PHE A 171 0.22 -14.56 -1.85
CA PHE A 171 -1.19 -14.93 -1.79
C PHE A 171 -2.00 -14.35 -2.96
N PHE A 172 -1.72 -13.11 -3.41
CA PHE A 172 -2.40 -12.50 -4.55
C PHE A 172 -2.16 -13.26 -5.86
N PHE A 173 -1.01 -13.89 -6.04
CA PHE A 173 -0.74 -14.73 -7.21
C PHE A 173 -1.69 -15.92 -7.34
N PHE A 174 -2.09 -16.51 -6.21
CA PHE A 174 -2.96 -17.70 -6.19
C PHE A 174 -4.46 -17.38 -6.28
N ILE A 175 -4.86 -16.11 -6.20
CA ILE A 175 -6.27 -15.72 -6.31
C ILE A 175 -6.65 -15.43 -7.76
N SER A 176 -7.81 -15.96 -8.20
CA SER A 176 -8.44 -15.55 -9.46
C SER A 176 -9.27 -14.29 -9.24
N PHE A 177 -9.02 -13.26 -10.03
CA PHE A 177 -9.67 -11.96 -9.95
C PHE A 177 -10.70 -11.74 -11.06
N VAL A 178 -11.55 -10.74 -10.86
CA VAL A 178 -12.42 -10.13 -11.88
C VAL A 178 -11.55 -9.50 -12.97
N GLN A 179 -11.90 -9.67 -14.22
CA GLN A 179 -11.36 -8.85 -15.30
C GLN A 179 -12.01 -7.47 -15.22
N ALA A 180 -11.23 -6.39 -15.36
CA ALA A 180 -11.78 -5.05 -15.53
C ALA A 180 -12.62 -5.02 -16.81
N MET A 181 -13.82 -4.44 -16.73
CA MET A 181 -14.70 -4.26 -17.89
C MET A 181 -14.26 -3.06 -18.73
#